data_0f396e8fa9720b2772e588aad4876642
#
_entry.id   0f396e8fa9720b2772e588aad4876642
#
_cell.length_a   1.000
_cell.length_b   1.000
_cell.length_c   1.000
_cell.angle_alpha   90.00
_cell.angle_beta   90.00
_cell.angle_gamma   90.00
#
_symmetry.space_group_name_H-M   'P 1'
#
loop_
_entity.id
_entity.type
_entity.pdbx_description
1 polymer ?
#
loop_
_entity_poly.entity_id
_entity_poly.type
_entity_poly.pdbx_seq_one_letter_code
_entity_poly.pdbx_strand_id
1 'polypeptide(L)'
;MLLLSDAYASEVESVFSKKPKSSWVLESENAYVLEDKYPQAPIHLLVVSKEIIQTVNHAPSALLGEMLELAKKAAQKYNIDKSGFRIVINTNKEGGQGVYHLHIHVLGGRQMQWPPG
;
A
#
# COMPACT_ATOMS: atom_id res chain seq x y z
N MET A 1 -25.29 3.01 12.98
CA MET A 1 -24.70 3.10 12.80
C MET A 1 -24.07 3.36 12.48
N LEU A 2 -23.87 3.51 12.46
CA LEU A 2 -22.99 3.74 11.96
C LEU A 2 -22.27 3.60 12.71
N LEU A 3 -22.07 3.42 13.58
CA LEU A 3 -21.42 3.74 14.12
C LEU A 3 -20.17 3.23 14.32
N LEU A 4 -19.71 2.11 15.10
CA LEU A 4 -18.44 1.68 14.93
C LEU A 4 -18.13 1.69 13.54
N SER A 5 -18.97 1.11 12.83
CA SER A 5 -18.81 1.22 11.43
C SER A 5 -18.89 2.65 11.04
N ASP A 6 -19.41 3.50 11.88
CA ASP A 6 -19.36 4.91 11.59
C ASP A 6 -17.96 5.43 11.67
N ALA A 7 -17.15 4.89 12.53
CA ALA A 7 -15.76 5.29 12.58
C ALA A 7 -15.10 5.00 11.23
N TYR A 8 -15.45 3.90 10.61
CA TYR A 8 -14.97 3.62 9.27
C TYR A 8 -15.70 4.43 8.23
N ALA A 9 -17.01 4.48 8.36
CA ALA A 9 -17.82 5.13 7.37
C ALA A 9 -17.50 6.61 7.24
N SER A 10 -17.03 7.23 8.33
CA SER A 10 -16.65 8.63 8.28
C SER A 10 -15.26 8.81 7.68
N GLU A 11 -14.50 7.74 7.52
CA GLU A 11 -13.19 7.79 6.88
C GLU A 11 -13.36 7.71 5.38
N VAL A 12 -14.03 8.71 4.82
CA VAL A 12 -14.25 8.75 3.38
C VAL A 12 -13.02 9.22 2.62
N GLU A 13 -12.03 9.73 3.33
CA GLU A 13 -10.79 10.21 2.74
C GLU A 13 -9.60 9.82 3.60
N SER A 14 -8.46 9.66 2.96
CA SER A 14 -7.19 9.46 3.63
C SER A 14 -6.15 10.31 2.89
N VAL A 15 -4.92 10.36 3.42
CA VAL A 15 -3.85 11.08 2.73
C VAL A 15 -3.60 10.47 1.35
N PHE A 16 -3.92 9.18 1.17
CA PHE A 16 -3.74 8.54 -0.13
C PHE A 16 -4.92 8.82 -1.07
N SER A 17 -6.14 8.73 -0.56
CA SER A 17 -7.33 8.92 -1.39
C SER A 17 -7.48 10.37 -1.86
N LYS A 18 -6.81 11.31 -1.19
CA LYS A 18 -6.81 12.71 -1.61
C LYS A 18 -5.88 12.97 -2.79
N LYS A 19 -4.99 12.05 -3.10
CA LYS A 19 -4.10 12.21 -4.25
C LYS A 19 -4.91 12.14 -5.54
N PRO A 20 -4.63 13.01 -6.51
CA PRO A 20 -5.37 12.98 -7.77
C PRO A 20 -5.02 11.70 -8.53
N LYS A 21 -6.01 11.24 -9.31
CA LYS A 21 -5.82 10.03 -10.11
C LYS A 21 -4.64 10.17 -11.08
N SER A 22 -4.33 11.39 -11.48
CA SER A 22 -3.19 11.65 -12.37
C SER A 22 -1.85 11.28 -11.73
N SER A 23 -1.78 11.12 -10.40
CA SER A 23 -0.56 10.70 -9.70
C SER A 23 -0.42 9.18 -9.63
N TRP A 24 -1.41 8.42 -10.06
CA TRP A 24 -1.33 6.95 -10.03
C TRP A 24 -0.38 6.48 -11.12
N VAL A 25 0.57 5.62 -10.74
CA VAL A 25 1.51 5.07 -11.71
C VAL A 25 1.04 3.76 -12.31
N LEU A 26 0.13 3.08 -11.61
CA LEU A 26 -0.55 1.87 -12.08
C LEU A 26 -1.88 1.78 -11.36
N GLU A 27 -2.80 0.99 -11.92
CA GLU A 27 -4.04 0.68 -11.22
C GLU A 27 -4.56 -0.68 -11.64
N SER A 28 -5.37 -1.28 -10.78
CA SER A 28 -6.16 -2.46 -11.07
C SER A 28 -7.62 -2.12 -10.77
N GLU A 29 -8.48 -3.12 -10.79
CA GLU A 29 -9.91 -2.88 -10.55
C GLU A 29 -10.15 -2.24 -9.18
N ASN A 30 -9.45 -2.70 -8.14
CA ASN A 30 -9.72 -2.29 -6.76
C ASN A 30 -8.52 -1.66 -6.04
N ALA A 31 -7.45 -1.34 -6.76
CA ALA A 31 -6.26 -0.78 -6.14
C ALA A 31 -5.50 0.11 -7.12
N TYR A 32 -4.59 0.90 -6.60
CA TYR A 32 -3.73 1.77 -7.40
C TYR A 32 -2.38 1.92 -6.73
N VAL A 33 -1.40 2.44 -7.48
CA VAL A 33 -0.03 2.59 -7.00
C VAL A 33 0.37 4.05 -7.02
N LEU A 34 0.97 4.49 -5.90
CA LEU A 34 1.52 5.84 -5.76
C LEU A 34 3.01 5.74 -5.48
N GLU A 35 3.75 6.80 -5.80
CA GLU A 35 5.10 6.95 -5.28
C GLU A 35 5.03 7.53 -3.88
N ASP A 36 5.83 6.98 -2.94
CA ASP A 36 5.83 7.47 -1.57
C ASP A 36 6.49 8.84 -1.52
N LYS A 37 5.84 9.77 -0.82
CA LYS A 37 6.32 11.15 -0.69
C LYS A 37 7.59 11.23 0.16
N TYR A 38 7.79 10.26 1.06
CA TYR A 38 8.94 10.23 1.97
C TYR A 38 9.67 8.90 1.77
N PRO A 39 10.36 8.72 0.64
CA PRO A 39 10.90 7.41 0.27
C PRO A 39 11.98 6.94 1.24
N GLN A 40 11.92 5.66 1.57
CA GLN A 40 12.88 4.99 2.44
C GLN A 40 13.84 4.10 1.63
N ALA A 41 13.74 4.17 0.31
CA ALA A 41 14.61 3.45 -0.63
C ALA A 41 14.57 4.23 -1.95
N PRO A 42 15.54 4.02 -2.85
CA PRO A 42 15.51 4.70 -4.17
C PRO A 42 14.19 4.49 -4.92
N ILE A 43 13.59 3.29 -4.78
CA ILE A 43 12.24 3.03 -5.25
C ILE A 43 11.40 2.72 -4.04
N HIS A 44 10.36 3.51 -3.82
CA HIS A 44 9.43 3.30 -2.70
C HIS A 44 8.03 3.61 -3.19
N LEU A 45 7.25 2.55 -3.41
CA LEU A 45 5.90 2.66 -3.95
C LEU A 45 4.90 2.20 -2.90
N LEU A 46 3.66 2.67 -3.06
CA LEU A 46 2.55 2.28 -2.20
C LEU A 46 1.46 1.70 -3.08
N VAL A 47 1.04 0.48 -2.77
CA VAL A 47 -0.15 -0.12 -3.38
C VAL A 47 -1.30 0.11 -2.43
N VAL A 48 -2.32 0.82 -2.87
CA VAL A 48 -3.38 1.34 -2.02
C VAL A 48 -4.72 0.80 -2.50
N SER A 49 -5.57 0.38 -1.56
CA SER A 49 -6.92 -0.07 -1.93
C SER A 49 -7.78 1.12 -2.30
N LYS A 50 -8.61 0.99 -3.35
CA LYS A 50 -9.52 2.08 -3.75
C LYS A 50 -10.57 2.32 -2.67
N GLU A 51 -11.13 1.25 -2.12
CA GLU A 51 -12.00 1.35 -0.97
C GLU A 51 -11.15 1.57 0.28
N ILE A 52 -11.57 2.47 1.15
CA ILE A 52 -10.79 2.74 2.37
C ILE A 52 -11.09 1.66 3.39
N ILE A 53 -10.19 0.68 3.42
CA ILE A 53 -10.19 -0.43 4.38
C ILE A 53 -9.04 -0.13 5.32
N GLN A 54 -9.24 -0.25 6.64
CA GLN A 54 -8.23 0.24 7.58
C GLN A 54 -6.97 -0.62 7.61
N THR A 55 -7.12 -1.94 7.74
CA THR A 55 -5.96 -2.80 7.93
C THR A 55 -6.08 -4.07 7.10
N VAL A 56 -4.97 -4.81 7.01
CA VAL A 56 -4.95 -6.11 6.36
C VAL A 56 -5.95 -7.07 6.99
N ASN A 57 -6.23 -6.90 8.28
CA ASN A 57 -7.16 -7.78 8.98
C ASN A 57 -8.59 -7.67 8.47
N HIS A 58 -8.93 -6.57 7.81
CA HIS A 58 -10.28 -6.31 7.33
C HIS A 58 -10.44 -6.60 5.84
N ALA A 59 -9.38 -6.93 5.15
CA ALA A 59 -9.41 -7.08 3.71
C ALA A 59 -9.77 -8.51 3.31
N PRO A 60 -10.65 -8.70 2.33
CA PRO A 60 -10.90 -10.05 1.80
C PRO A 60 -9.68 -10.56 1.05
N SER A 61 -9.53 -11.88 1.04
CA SER A 61 -8.34 -12.51 0.43
C SER A 61 -8.21 -12.18 -1.05
N ALA A 62 -9.32 -12.03 -1.76
CA ALA A 62 -9.27 -11.68 -3.18
C ALA A 62 -8.62 -10.32 -3.39
N LEU A 63 -8.93 -9.34 -2.52
CA LEU A 63 -8.32 -8.01 -2.61
C LEU A 63 -6.84 -8.07 -2.30
N LEU A 64 -6.46 -8.84 -1.28
CA LEU A 64 -5.04 -8.99 -0.93
C LEU A 64 -4.25 -9.59 -2.08
N GLY A 65 -4.83 -10.61 -2.73
CA GLY A 65 -4.20 -11.21 -3.91
C GLY A 65 -4.03 -10.21 -5.04
N GLU A 66 -5.07 -9.41 -5.30
CA GLU A 66 -5.02 -8.39 -6.34
C GLU A 66 -3.95 -7.34 -6.02
N MET A 67 -3.86 -6.90 -4.77
CA MET A 67 -2.89 -5.89 -4.36
C MET A 67 -1.45 -6.41 -4.46
N LEU A 68 -1.23 -7.67 -4.08
CA LEU A 68 0.10 -8.28 -4.22
C LEU A 68 0.48 -8.45 -5.69
N GLU A 69 -0.49 -8.82 -6.53
CA GLU A 69 -0.23 -8.92 -7.96
C GLU A 69 0.13 -7.56 -8.54
N LEU A 70 -0.56 -6.51 -8.10
CA LEU A 70 -0.25 -5.15 -8.54
C LEU A 70 1.13 -4.72 -8.04
N ALA A 71 1.52 -5.13 -6.83
CA ALA A 71 2.86 -4.86 -6.31
C ALA A 71 3.93 -5.49 -7.19
N LYS A 72 3.71 -6.73 -7.66
CA LYS A 72 4.63 -7.37 -8.60
C LYS A 72 4.76 -6.56 -9.88
N LYS A 73 3.64 -6.13 -10.43
CA LYS A 73 3.66 -5.34 -11.67
C LYS A 73 4.37 -4.01 -11.46
N ALA A 74 4.19 -3.40 -10.31
CA ALA A 74 4.89 -2.16 -9.98
C ALA A 74 6.40 -2.38 -9.91
N ALA A 75 6.83 -3.47 -9.29
CA ALA A 75 8.25 -3.81 -9.23
C ALA A 75 8.81 -4.02 -10.65
N GLN A 76 8.06 -4.66 -11.52
CA GLN A 76 8.48 -4.85 -12.92
C GLN A 76 8.60 -3.52 -13.64
N LYS A 77 7.61 -2.64 -13.45
CA LYS A 77 7.62 -1.33 -14.10
C LYS A 77 8.83 -0.49 -13.71
N TYR A 78 9.26 -0.62 -12.45
CA TYR A 78 10.41 0.14 -11.94
C TYR A 78 11.71 -0.64 -12.00
N ASN A 79 11.71 -1.80 -12.68
CA ASN A 79 12.90 -2.60 -12.95
C ASN A 79 13.62 -3.05 -11.68
N ILE A 80 12.87 -3.38 -10.63
CA ILE A 80 13.45 -3.92 -9.39
C ILE A 80 13.01 -5.37 -9.14
N ASP A 81 12.27 -5.95 -10.07
CA ASP A 81 11.75 -7.32 -9.89
C ASP A 81 12.87 -8.35 -9.87
N LYS A 82 13.91 -8.17 -10.69
CA LYS A 82 14.99 -9.16 -10.80
C LYS A 82 16.07 -8.94 -9.76
N SER A 83 16.45 -7.69 -9.49
CA SER A 83 17.43 -7.40 -8.45
C SER A 83 16.90 -7.66 -7.06
N GLY A 84 15.60 -7.53 -6.90
CA GLY A 84 14.93 -7.82 -5.63
C GLY A 84 14.28 -6.62 -5.01
N PHE A 85 13.25 -6.88 -4.23
CA PHE A 85 12.51 -5.83 -3.55
C PHE A 85 11.87 -6.40 -2.28
N ARG A 86 11.46 -5.52 -1.40
CA ARG A 86 10.79 -5.92 -0.17
C ARG A 86 9.37 -5.38 -0.17
N ILE A 87 8.44 -6.22 0.28
CA ILE A 87 7.05 -5.82 0.48
C ILE A 87 6.80 -5.74 1.99
N VAL A 88 6.18 -4.65 2.44
CA VAL A 88 5.85 -4.45 3.84
C VAL A 88 4.39 -4.05 3.94
N ILE A 89 3.65 -4.74 4.80
CA ILE A 89 2.28 -4.37 5.15
C ILE A 89 2.25 -4.16 6.65
N ASN A 90 2.31 -2.91 7.09
CA ASN A 90 2.24 -2.59 8.51
C ASN A 90 0.80 -2.72 8.99
N THR A 91 0.60 -3.31 10.16
CA THR A 91 -0.74 -3.56 10.69
C THR A 91 -0.79 -3.16 12.15
N ASN A 92 -1.62 -2.18 12.45
CA ASN A 92 -1.89 -1.70 13.81
C ASN A 92 -0.63 -1.15 14.49
N LYS A 93 -0.73 -0.89 15.81
CA LYS A 93 0.26 -0.11 16.52
C LYS A 93 1.64 -0.77 16.53
N GLU A 94 1.72 -2.02 16.92
CA GLU A 94 3.03 -2.68 17.02
C GLU A 94 3.63 -2.97 15.65
N GLY A 95 2.80 -3.00 14.62
CA GLY A 95 3.27 -3.11 13.26
C GLY A 95 3.73 -1.78 12.66
N GLY A 96 3.53 -0.67 13.39
CA GLY A 96 3.97 0.63 12.93
C GLY A 96 3.08 1.24 11.86
N GLN A 97 1.80 0.89 11.83
CA GLN A 97 0.90 1.44 10.81
C GLN A 97 0.59 2.90 11.13
N GLY A 98 1.01 3.80 10.24
CA GLY A 98 0.80 5.24 10.43
C GLY A 98 -0.47 5.77 9.81
N VAL A 99 -0.90 5.17 8.70
CA VAL A 99 -2.11 5.59 7.99
C VAL A 99 -3.07 4.41 7.92
N TYR A 100 -4.29 4.60 8.43
CA TYR A 100 -5.29 3.51 8.48
C TYR A 100 -6.12 3.48 7.21
N HIS A 101 -5.43 3.31 6.12
CA HIS A 101 -5.93 3.01 4.80
C HIS A 101 -4.99 1.95 4.24
N LEU A 102 -5.50 0.74 4.06
CA LEU A 102 -4.70 -0.43 3.69
C LEU A 102 -3.75 -0.11 2.55
N HIS A 103 -2.47 -0.31 2.78
CA HIS A 103 -1.46 -0.08 1.76
C HIS A 103 -0.28 -1.01 1.94
N ILE A 104 0.36 -1.31 0.83
CA ILE A 104 1.52 -2.19 0.76
C ILE A 104 2.69 -1.34 0.29
N HIS A 105 3.77 -1.33 1.08
CA HIS A 105 5.02 -0.70 0.65
C HIS A 105 5.77 -1.65 -0.27
N VAL A 106 6.31 -1.11 -1.36
CA VAL A 106 7.21 -1.82 -2.26
C VAL A 106 8.52 -1.04 -2.25
N LEU A 107 9.59 -1.65 -1.76
CA LEU A 107 10.87 -0.97 -1.54
C LEU A 107 11.96 -1.69 -2.33
N GLY A 108 12.73 -0.95 -3.10
CA GLY A 108 13.81 -1.53 -3.88
C GLY A 108 14.87 -0.53 -4.26
N GLY A 109 15.86 -1.02 -4.98
CA GLY A 109 16.95 -0.16 -5.43
C GLY A 109 18.10 -0.07 -4.45
N ARG A 110 18.08 -0.82 -3.36
CA ARG A 110 19.19 -0.96 -2.42
C ARG A 110 19.13 -2.31 -1.74
N GLN A 111 20.22 -2.71 -1.09
CA GLN A 111 20.25 -3.93 -0.30
C GLN A 111 19.41 -3.73 0.96
N MET A 112 18.46 -4.63 1.19
CA MET A 112 17.70 -4.66 2.43
C MET A 112 18.45 -5.47 3.47
N GLN A 113 18.25 -5.10 4.74
CA GLN A 113 18.94 -5.74 5.84
C GLN A 113 17.99 -6.67 6.59
N TRP A 114 18.57 -7.54 7.42
CA TRP A 114 17.83 -8.42 8.30
C TRP A 114 18.43 -8.33 9.70
N PRO A 115 17.63 -8.18 10.79
CA PRO A 115 16.15 -8.21 10.81
C PRO A 115 15.51 -6.98 10.16
N PRO A 116 14.22 -7.09 9.77
CA PRO A 116 13.57 -6.06 8.97
C PRO A 116 13.17 -4.80 9.75
N GLY A 117 13.23 -4.84 11.05
CA GLY A 117 12.80 -3.69 11.84
C GLY A 117 13.67 -3.40 13.03
#